data_317bd93b80896c0181b68396a826ae1f
#
_entry.id   317bd93b80896c0181b68396a826ae1f
#
_cell.length_a   1.000
_cell.length_b   1.000
_cell.length_c   1.000
_cell.angle_alpha   90.00
_cell.angle_beta   90.00
_cell.angle_gamma   90.00
#
_symmetry.space_group_name_H-M   'P 1'
#
loop_
_entity.id
_entity.type
_entity.pdbx_description
1 polymer ?
#
loop_
_entity_poly.entity_id
_entity_poly.type
_entity_poly.pdbx_seq_one_letter_code
_entity_poly.pdbx_strand_id
1 'polypeptide(L)'
;MSRREAWLSTAGIFGIGFLIRVVVASQIVFPKPEDTAYYVGVARNLVEGRGLVSDALWSYQTPPLVFPRPAFEVWLPLPSFLNAIPMALLGPTFAASQWVAVILGAIVPALAWRLAADIAEERGLSRERARTLAIGTGLTTAVYLPLLLHSALPDSTMPFTVLALGACLLMTRIARDPRGGRLADPRLLGLGVLIGLAALTRNEAAYIGLAWLIVAWGIAGLSGGARARLVVVAAVVAGLVFLPWAIRDWVVFGSPFPGQAVANAFSVSGFDIFAWNDPPTLSRYLAVGPQQLVQMRIDGLAHNFLNVLILPGVPISLIGFVGLPWAVRGLAIRPVAIVAITTFLVTSLVFPVATTWGTFLHAAGPAQVLLVVSALLALDAAIAWVGRQRGWTKPVAWLGATLGVAGSLLFTVAVLPSFGAGSQSTADQYRTLAEVMQEVGHPLDNTAGPVITNFPIWMAETQRIPSLALPDEPPRDVLNLASTFGAKLLVLLDADSTHWPADLANGVDGAQCFHEIDLKTAAGPARAEIMGNARAFEVACP
;
A
#
# COMPACT_ATOMS: atom_id res chain seq x y z
N MET A 1 17.17 -6.72 29.25
CA MET A 1 16.78 -8.12 28.88
C MET A 1 18.01 -8.93 28.47
N SER A 2 18.07 -10.25 28.84
CA SER A 2 19.11 -11.15 28.33
C SER A 2 18.91 -11.40 26.81
N ARG A 3 20.00 -11.79 26.11
CA ARG A 3 19.89 -12.14 24.68
C ARG A 3 18.87 -13.27 24.42
N ARG A 4 18.83 -14.26 25.32
CA ARG A 4 17.87 -15.39 25.23
C ARG A 4 16.42 -14.93 25.40
N GLU A 5 16.15 -14.07 26.38
CA GLU A 5 14.79 -13.51 26.59
C GLU A 5 14.34 -12.67 25.37
N ALA A 6 15.24 -11.85 24.82
CA ALA A 6 14.94 -11.05 23.63
C ALA A 6 14.60 -11.94 22.44
N TRP A 7 15.39 -12.98 22.20
CA TRP A 7 15.17 -13.93 21.10
C TRP A 7 13.84 -14.67 21.26
N LEU A 8 13.55 -15.21 22.46
CA LEU A 8 12.31 -15.92 22.74
C LEU A 8 11.07 -15.02 22.59
N SER A 9 11.15 -13.76 23.06
CA SER A 9 10.05 -12.80 22.88
C SER A 9 9.80 -12.47 21.41
N THR A 10 10.87 -12.23 20.64
CA THR A 10 10.78 -11.95 19.20
C THR A 10 10.20 -13.14 18.46
N ALA A 11 10.70 -14.35 18.69
CA ALA A 11 10.23 -15.58 18.06
C ALA A 11 8.76 -15.88 18.42
N GLY A 12 8.38 -15.70 19.69
CA GLY A 12 7.00 -15.89 20.15
C GLY A 12 6.02 -14.89 19.50
N ILE A 13 6.39 -13.59 19.45
CA ILE A 13 5.57 -12.55 18.81
C ILE A 13 5.46 -12.80 17.31
N PHE A 14 6.56 -13.17 16.64
CA PHE A 14 6.53 -13.57 15.23
C PHE A 14 5.60 -14.77 15.01
N GLY A 15 5.74 -15.84 15.81
CA GLY A 15 4.92 -17.04 15.67
C GLY A 15 3.43 -16.78 15.86
N ILE A 16 3.04 -16.01 16.89
CA ILE A 16 1.66 -15.58 17.11
C ILE A 16 1.18 -14.72 15.93
N GLY A 17 1.98 -13.72 15.55
CA GLY A 17 1.66 -12.86 14.43
C GLY A 17 1.50 -13.60 13.11
N PHE A 18 2.32 -14.63 12.86
CA PHE A 18 2.24 -15.49 11.67
C PHE A 18 0.94 -16.30 11.64
N LEU A 19 0.61 -16.99 12.74
CA LEU A 19 -0.61 -17.81 12.82
C LEU A 19 -1.88 -16.98 12.59
N ILE A 20 -1.97 -15.80 13.22
CA ILE A 20 -3.12 -14.91 13.02
C ILE A 20 -3.21 -14.50 11.53
N ARG A 21 -2.10 -14.18 10.88
CA ARG A 21 -2.06 -13.75 9.48
C ARG A 21 -2.43 -14.84 8.50
N VAL A 22 -2.05 -16.09 8.77
CA VAL A 22 -2.51 -17.23 7.98
C VAL A 22 -4.03 -17.34 8.01
N VAL A 23 -4.64 -17.19 9.21
CA VAL A 23 -6.11 -17.22 9.35
C VAL A 23 -6.75 -16.04 8.61
N VAL A 24 -6.18 -14.84 8.69
CA VAL A 24 -6.73 -13.66 7.98
C VAL A 24 -6.59 -13.82 6.46
N ALA A 25 -5.43 -14.27 5.98
CA ALA A 25 -5.19 -14.48 4.55
C ALA A 25 -6.17 -15.50 3.94
N SER A 26 -6.53 -16.55 4.68
CA SER A 26 -7.51 -17.54 4.21
C SER A 26 -8.93 -17.00 4.02
N GLN A 27 -9.25 -15.83 4.59
CA GLN A 27 -10.56 -15.17 4.42
C GLN A 27 -10.57 -14.17 3.25
N ILE A 28 -9.41 -13.77 2.76
CA ILE A 28 -9.27 -12.80 1.67
C ILE A 28 -8.96 -13.58 0.38
N VAL A 29 -9.93 -13.72 -0.49
CA VAL A 29 -9.86 -14.55 -1.69
C VAL A 29 -9.72 -13.77 -2.99
N PHE A 30 -9.88 -12.44 -2.93
CA PHE A 30 -9.81 -11.55 -4.09
C PHE A 30 -8.71 -10.49 -3.90
N PRO A 31 -7.90 -10.19 -4.93
CA PRO A 31 -6.77 -9.25 -4.85
C PRO A 31 -7.23 -7.79 -4.89
N LYS A 32 -7.87 -7.31 -3.83
CA LYS A 32 -8.33 -5.92 -3.69
C LYS A 32 -7.42 -5.15 -2.73
N PRO A 33 -6.94 -3.93 -3.06
CA PRO A 33 -7.25 -3.10 -4.24
C PRO A 33 -6.54 -3.54 -5.55
N GLU A 34 -6.71 -2.76 -6.63
CA GLU A 34 -6.13 -3.05 -7.95
C GLU A 34 -4.59 -3.13 -7.92
N ASP A 35 -3.92 -2.36 -7.07
CA ASP A 35 -2.47 -2.47 -6.85
C ASP A 35 -2.06 -3.91 -6.51
N THR A 36 -2.83 -4.58 -5.64
CA THR A 36 -2.58 -5.99 -5.28
C THR A 36 -2.71 -6.90 -6.49
N ALA A 37 -3.76 -6.73 -7.28
CA ALA A 37 -3.99 -7.51 -8.50
C ALA A 37 -2.87 -7.28 -9.53
N TYR A 38 -2.38 -6.04 -9.66
CA TYR A 38 -1.26 -5.72 -10.53
C TYR A 38 0.01 -6.48 -10.16
N TYR A 39 0.41 -6.42 -8.89
CA TYR A 39 1.61 -7.13 -8.42
C TYR A 39 1.49 -8.64 -8.58
N VAL A 40 0.30 -9.20 -8.35
CA VAL A 40 -0.01 -10.62 -8.52
C VAL A 40 0.04 -11.01 -9.99
N GLY A 41 -0.60 -10.24 -10.88
CA GLY A 41 -0.64 -10.48 -12.31
C GLY A 41 0.75 -10.46 -12.97
N VAL A 42 1.57 -9.45 -12.62
CA VAL A 42 2.95 -9.36 -13.13
C VAL A 42 3.83 -10.49 -12.57
N ALA A 43 3.68 -10.87 -11.30
CA ALA A 43 4.40 -12.00 -10.72
C ALA A 43 4.05 -13.32 -11.41
N ARG A 44 2.77 -13.51 -11.73
CA ARG A 44 2.27 -14.65 -12.48
C ARG A 44 2.85 -14.70 -13.89
N ASN A 45 2.78 -13.60 -14.62
CA ASN A 45 3.37 -13.50 -15.96
C ASN A 45 4.86 -13.82 -15.97
N LEU A 46 5.59 -13.39 -14.92
CA LEU A 46 7.00 -13.74 -14.75
C LEU A 46 7.20 -15.25 -14.56
N VAL A 47 6.41 -15.90 -13.72
CA VAL A 47 6.51 -17.35 -13.44
C VAL A 47 6.10 -18.20 -14.65
N GLU A 48 5.11 -17.73 -15.41
CA GLU A 48 4.66 -18.37 -16.67
C GLU A 48 5.62 -18.13 -17.86
N GLY A 49 6.73 -17.40 -17.64
CA GLY A 49 7.76 -17.14 -18.68
C GLY A 49 7.41 -16.01 -19.64
N ARG A 50 6.34 -15.26 -19.40
CA ARG A 50 5.92 -14.10 -20.21
C ARG A 50 6.75 -12.84 -19.91
N GLY A 51 7.55 -12.85 -18.84
CA GLY A 51 8.40 -11.74 -18.42
C GLY A 51 7.69 -10.70 -17.55
N LEU A 52 8.31 -9.52 -17.41
CA LEU A 52 7.78 -8.41 -16.60
C LEU A 52 6.78 -7.59 -17.41
N VAL A 53 5.59 -8.14 -17.59
CA VAL A 53 4.52 -7.55 -18.39
C VAL A 53 3.18 -7.58 -17.64
N SER A 54 2.29 -6.64 -18.01
CA SER A 54 0.92 -6.55 -17.56
C SER A 54 -0.04 -6.74 -18.74
N ASP A 55 -1.15 -7.42 -18.49
CA ASP A 55 -2.26 -7.54 -19.44
C ASP A 55 -3.28 -6.40 -19.26
N ALA A 56 -3.09 -5.52 -18.27
CA ALA A 56 -3.86 -4.29 -18.12
C ALA A 56 -3.10 -3.07 -18.64
N LEU A 57 -3.72 -2.30 -19.50
CA LEU A 57 -3.27 -0.98 -19.91
C LEU A 57 -4.16 0.04 -19.20
N TRP A 58 -3.74 0.40 -17.96
CA TRP A 58 -4.51 1.20 -17.02
C TRP A 58 -4.13 2.69 -17.04
N SER A 59 -3.03 3.05 -17.73
CA SER A 59 -2.52 4.41 -17.84
C SER A 59 -1.98 4.62 -19.25
N TYR A 60 -2.30 5.74 -19.87
CA TYR A 60 -2.00 6.01 -21.28
C TYR A 60 -0.87 7.00 -21.49
N GLN A 61 -0.32 7.61 -20.43
CA GLN A 61 0.63 8.72 -20.54
C GLN A 61 2.08 8.27 -20.77
N THR A 62 2.41 6.99 -20.56
CA THR A 62 3.79 6.49 -20.67
C THR A 62 3.87 5.40 -21.75
N PRO A 63 4.41 5.68 -22.94
CA PRO A 63 4.67 4.64 -23.96
C PRO A 63 5.70 3.59 -23.45
N PRO A 64 5.67 2.36 -24.01
CA PRO A 64 4.84 1.89 -25.11
C PRO A 64 3.43 1.49 -24.69
N LEU A 65 2.42 1.81 -25.54
CA LEU A 65 1.02 1.44 -25.36
C LEU A 65 0.71 0.20 -26.23
N VAL A 66 1.08 -0.97 -25.73
CA VAL A 66 0.96 -2.25 -26.45
C VAL A 66 0.50 -3.35 -25.49
N PHE A 67 0.02 -4.47 -26.03
CA PHE A 67 -0.29 -5.69 -25.27
C PHE A 67 0.65 -6.84 -25.64
N PRO A 68 1.18 -7.60 -24.64
CA PRO A 68 1.19 -7.23 -23.22
C PRO A 68 2.10 -6.00 -22.98
N ARG A 69 1.70 -5.15 -22.03
CA ARG A 69 2.44 -3.93 -21.71
C ARG A 69 3.67 -4.25 -20.87
N PRO A 70 4.85 -3.66 -21.11
CA PRO A 70 5.94 -3.66 -20.14
C PRO A 70 5.47 -3.10 -18.80
N ALA A 71 5.67 -3.85 -17.73
CA ALA A 71 5.19 -3.47 -16.41
C ALA A 71 6.06 -2.41 -15.73
N PHE A 72 5.50 -1.74 -14.71
CA PHE A 72 6.16 -0.83 -13.77
C PHE A 72 6.52 0.56 -14.31
N GLU A 73 5.64 1.14 -15.09
CA GLU A 73 5.71 2.55 -15.49
C GLU A 73 5.44 3.53 -14.32
N VAL A 74 4.77 3.06 -13.26
CA VAL A 74 4.46 3.82 -12.05
C VAL A 74 4.88 3.08 -10.79
N TRP A 75 4.43 1.81 -10.66
CA TRP A 75 4.77 0.95 -9.54
C TRP A 75 6.20 0.41 -9.66
N LEU A 76 6.70 -0.22 -8.60
CA LEU A 76 8.09 -0.68 -8.50
C LEU A 76 8.14 -2.20 -8.30
N PRO A 77 9.21 -2.89 -8.76
CA PRO A 77 9.17 -4.32 -9.07
C PRO A 77 9.29 -5.27 -7.88
N LEU A 78 9.86 -4.84 -6.75
CA LEU A 78 10.22 -5.76 -5.67
C LEU A 78 9.04 -6.60 -5.16
N PRO A 79 7.82 -6.07 -5.00
CA PRO A 79 6.69 -6.89 -4.56
C PRO A 79 6.40 -8.05 -5.53
N SER A 80 6.40 -7.81 -6.85
CA SER A 80 6.17 -8.89 -7.83
C SER A 80 7.30 -9.92 -7.84
N PHE A 81 8.56 -9.51 -7.70
CA PHE A 81 9.67 -10.46 -7.55
C PHE A 81 9.52 -11.34 -6.32
N LEU A 82 9.12 -10.76 -5.19
CA LEU A 82 8.87 -11.52 -3.96
C LEU A 82 7.69 -12.49 -4.14
N ASN A 83 6.59 -12.04 -4.74
CA ASN A 83 5.40 -12.86 -5.00
C ASN A 83 5.67 -14.01 -5.97
N ALA A 84 6.54 -13.82 -6.95
CA ALA A 84 6.93 -14.86 -7.89
C ALA A 84 7.60 -16.06 -7.21
N ILE A 85 8.29 -15.88 -6.08
CA ILE A 85 8.97 -16.96 -5.36
C ILE A 85 7.98 -18.06 -4.92
N PRO A 86 6.96 -17.78 -4.07
CA PRO A 86 6.00 -18.80 -3.68
C PRO A 86 5.12 -19.24 -4.85
N MET A 87 4.83 -18.40 -5.83
CA MET A 87 4.11 -18.80 -7.03
C MET A 87 4.87 -19.85 -7.85
N ALA A 88 6.18 -19.73 -7.99
CA ALA A 88 7.00 -20.72 -8.67
C ALA A 88 7.02 -22.08 -7.95
N LEU A 89 6.81 -22.10 -6.63
CA LEU A 89 6.84 -23.32 -5.81
C LEU A 89 5.47 -23.96 -5.62
N LEU A 90 4.41 -23.14 -5.52
CA LEU A 90 3.06 -23.56 -5.11
C LEU A 90 2.02 -23.40 -6.23
N GLY A 91 2.43 -22.88 -7.38
CA GLY A 91 1.55 -22.54 -8.50
C GLY A 91 1.22 -21.04 -8.58
N PRO A 92 0.94 -20.52 -9.80
CA PRO A 92 0.77 -19.08 -10.07
C PRO A 92 -0.62 -18.58 -9.65
N THR A 93 -0.92 -18.63 -8.36
CA THR A 93 -2.22 -18.26 -7.79
C THR A 93 -2.09 -17.09 -6.80
N PHE A 94 -3.19 -16.36 -6.58
CA PHE A 94 -3.28 -15.34 -5.55
C PHE A 94 -2.93 -15.89 -4.17
N ALA A 95 -3.48 -17.05 -3.80
CA ALA A 95 -3.23 -17.69 -2.51
C ALA A 95 -1.74 -18.03 -2.30
N ALA A 96 -1.02 -18.44 -3.36
CA ALA A 96 0.42 -18.66 -3.28
C ALA A 96 1.17 -17.35 -3.00
N SER A 97 0.82 -16.25 -3.66
CA SER A 97 1.47 -14.94 -3.44
C SER A 97 1.25 -14.37 -2.04
N GLN A 98 0.12 -14.67 -1.39
CA GLN A 98 -0.18 -14.21 -0.04
C GLN A 98 0.88 -14.61 1.01
N TRP A 99 1.62 -15.70 0.80
CA TRP A 99 2.67 -16.13 1.74
C TRP A 99 3.75 -15.09 1.96
N VAL A 100 4.07 -14.26 0.96
CA VAL A 100 5.01 -13.14 1.11
C VAL A 100 4.46 -12.11 2.11
N ALA A 101 3.22 -11.68 1.90
CA ALA A 101 2.58 -10.68 2.76
C ALA A 101 2.40 -11.21 4.20
N VAL A 102 2.04 -12.48 4.37
CA VAL A 102 1.91 -13.16 5.67
C VAL A 102 3.24 -13.18 6.42
N ILE A 103 4.33 -13.60 5.78
CA ILE A 103 5.66 -13.69 6.41
C ILE A 103 6.18 -12.29 6.76
N LEU A 104 6.16 -11.36 5.80
CA LEU A 104 6.62 -9.99 6.03
C LEU A 104 5.75 -9.29 7.08
N GLY A 105 4.44 -9.47 6.99
CA GLY A 105 3.52 -8.95 7.98
C GLY A 105 3.78 -9.48 9.39
N ALA A 106 4.18 -10.74 9.54
CA ALA A 106 4.54 -11.31 10.85
C ALA A 106 5.87 -10.76 11.42
N ILE A 107 6.74 -10.20 10.58
CA ILE A 107 7.97 -9.52 11.02
C ILE A 107 7.63 -8.16 11.66
N VAL A 108 6.58 -7.45 11.21
CA VAL A 108 6.24 -6.10 11.68
C VAL A 108 5.99 -6.04 13.20
N PRO A 109 5.21 -6.93 13.83
CA PRO A 109 5.07 -6.99 15.30
C PRO A 109 6.40 -7.17 16.06
N ALA A 110 7.33 -7.95 15.50
CA ALA A 110 8.65 -8.15 16.09
C ALA A 110 9.53 -6.87 15.99
N LEU A 111 9.43 -6.13 14.90
CA LEU A 111 10.09 -4.83 14.73
C LEU A 111 9.47 -3.77 15.67
N ALA A 112 8.15 -3.75 15.81
CA ALA A 112 7.44 -2.87 16.75
C ALA A 112 7.83 -3.18 18.22
N TRP A 113 7.90 -4.45 18.57
CA TRP A 113 8.43 -4.91 19.87
C TRP A 113 9.85 -4.37 20.11
N ARG A 114 10.74 -4.49 19.12
CA ARG A 114 12.12 -4.00 19.22
C ARG A 114 12.17 -2.50 19.40
N LEU A 115 11.40 -1.75 18.61
CA LEU A 115 11.29 -0.30 18.73
C LEU A 115 10.83 0.12 20.13
N ALA A 116 9.79 -0.51 20.67
CA ALA A 116 9.30 -0.23 22.01
C ALA A 116 10.34 -0.56 23.10
N ALA A 117 11.10 -1.65 22.93
CA ALA A 117 12.20 -2.01 23.83
C ALA A 117 13.32 -0.95 23.82
N ASP A 118 13.72 -0.45 22.64
CA ASP A 118 14.74 0.59 22.49
C ASP A 118 14.29 1.94 23.12
N ILE A 119 12.99 2.27 23.01
CA ILE A 119 12.39 3.46 23.64
C ILE A 119 12.33 3.29 25.15
N ALA A 120 11.94 2.12 25.64
CA ALA A 120 11.87 1.85 27.07
C ALA A 120 13.25 1.93 27.75
N GLU A 121 14.29 1.42 27.08
CA GLU A 121 15.69 1.54 27.52
C GLU A 121 16.14 3.01 27.56
N GLU A 122 15.87 3.78 26.50
CA GLU A 122 16.20 5.21 26.42
C GLU A 122 15.50 6.04 27.52
N ARG A 123 14.29 5.64 27.91
CA ARG A 123 13.51 6.30 28.98
C ARG A 123 13.86 5.82 30.39
N GLY A 124 14.76 4.87 30.53
CA GLY A 124 15.17 4.33 31.83
C GLY A 124 14.05 3.60 32.56
N LEU A 125 13.10 2.96 31.86
CA LEU A 125 12.03 2.20 32.48
C LEU A 125 12.58 0.96 33.20
N SER A 126 11.96 0.58 34.33
CA SER A 126 12.32 -0.66 35.04
C SER A 126 12.22 -1.86 34.08
N ARG A 127 13.01 -2.92 34.35
CA ARG A 127 13.06 -4.12 33.51
C ARG A 127 11.68 -4.74 33.28
N GLU A 128 10.87 -4.83 34.30
CA GLU A 128 9.51 -5.39 34.23
C GLU A 128 8.63 -4.53 33.33
N ARG A 129 8.60 -3.21 33.55
CA ARG A 129 7.80 -2.26 32.79
C ARG A 129 8.23 -2.20 31.33
N ALA A 130 9.55 -2.18 31.06
CA ALA A 130 10.12 -2.21 29.73
C ALA A 130 9.72 -3.49 28.96
N ARG A 131 9.80 -4.66 29.64
CA ARG A 131 9.38 -5.94 29.05
C ARG A 131 7.90 -5.96 28.72
N THR A 132 7.06 -5.53 29.65
CA THR A 132 5.60 -5.51 29.47
C THR A 132 5.18 -4.56 28.34
N LEU A 133 5.77 -3.35 28.30
CA LEU A 133 5.54 -2.38 27.21
C LEU A 133 5.92 -2.97 25.86
N ALA A 134 7.10 -3.55 25.74
CA ALA A 134 7.58 -4.11 24.47
C ALA A 134 6.72 -5.29 23.99
N ILE A 135 6.40 -6.24 24.89
CA ILE A 135 5.54 -7.39 24.56
C ILE A 135 4.14 -6.90 24.19
N GLY A 136 3.55 -5.99 24.98
CA GLY A 136 2.24 -5.40 24.70
C GLY A 136 2.21 -4.70 23.33
N THR A 137 3.26 -3.93 22.99
CA THR A 137 3.37 -3.30 21.68
C THR A 137 3.42 -4.32 20.54
N GLY A 138 4.24 -5.36 20.67
CA GLY A 138 4.32 -6.41 19.66
C GLY A 138 2.99 -7.14 19.48
N LEU A 139 2.32 -7.52 20.57
CA LEU A 139 1.04 -8.22 20.52
C LEU A 139 -0.09 -7.32 20.00
N THR A 140 -0.15 -6.04 20.42
CA THR A 140 -1.12 -5.08 19.86
C THR A 140 -0.92 -4.91 18.36
N THR A 141 0.33 -4.79 17.90
CA THR A 141 0.67 -4.72 16.46
C THR A 141 0.28 -6.01 15.74
N ALA A 142 0.39 -7.19 16.40
CA ALA A 142 0.00 -8.47 15.80
C ALA A 142 -1.50 -8.58 15.51
N VAL A 143 -2.34 -7.90 16.29
CA VAL A 143 -3.81 -7.92 16.15
C VAL A 143 -4.39 -6.59 15.64
N TYR A 144 -3.56 -5.65 15.22
CA TYR A 144 -3.99 -4.34 14.74
C TYR A 144 -4.53 -4.43 13.31
N LEU A 145 -5.82 -4.14 13.14
CA LEU A 145 -6.57 -4.40 11.90
C LEU A 145 -5.90 -3.88 10.62
N PRO A 146 -5.43 -2.61 10.52
CA PRO A 146 -4.82 -2.14 9.28
C PRO A 146 -3.62 -2.99 8.84
N LEU A 147 -2.72 -3.33 9.77
CA LEU A 147 -1.55 -4.15 9.48
C LEU A 147 -1.91 -5.62 9.20
N LEU A 148 -3.02 -6.10 9.77
CA LEU A 148 -3.51 -7.46 9.48
C LEU A 148 -4.07 -7.56 8.06
N LEU A 149 -4.90 -6.61 7.63
CA LEU A 149 -5.49 -6.60 6.28
C LEU A 149 -4.40 -6.58 5.22
N HIS A 150 -3.44 -5.65 5.33
CA HIS A 150 -2.33 -5.59 4.38
C HIS A 150 -1.39 -6.81 4.44
N SER A 151 -1.41 -7.57 5.52
CA SER A 151 -0.67 -8.84 5.61
C SER A 151 -1.34 -10.00 4.85
N ALA A 152 -2.56 -9.82 4.36
CA ALA A 152 -3.25 -10.76 3.48
C ALA A 152 -3.17 -10.35 2.00
N LEU A 153 -2.61 -9.17 1.71
CA LEU A 153 -2.55 -8.56 0.39
C LEU A 153 -1.09 -8.50 -0.09
N PRO A 154 -0.71 -9.27 -1.12
CA PRO A 154 0.67 -9.34 -1.62
C PRO A 154 1.01 -8.13 -2.50
N ASP A 155 0.94 -6.94 -1.92
CA ASP A 155 1.27 -5.66 -2.52
C ASP A 155 2.57 -5.06 -1.94
N SER A 156 2.78 -3.77 -2.17
CA SER A 156 3.97 -3.05 -1.70
C SER A 156 3.97 -2.71 -0.20
N THR A 157 2.84 -2.84 0.51
CA THR A 157 2.66 -2.32 1.88
C THR A 157 3.53 -3.03 2.90
N MET A 158 3.49 -4.37 2.95
CA MET A 158 4.29 -5.11 3.93
C MET A 158 5.79 -5.10 3.64
N PRO A 159 6.25 -5.28 2.39
CA PRO A 159 7.66 -5.10 2.05
C PRO A 159 8.19 -3.72 2.45
N PHE A 160 7.48 -2.66 2.08
CA PHE A 160 7.87 -1.29 2.43
C PHE A 160 7.92 -1.07 3.95
N THR A 161 6.90 -1.53 4.68
CA THR A 161 6.82 -1.39 6.15
C THR A 161 8.01 -2.06 6.85
N VAL A 162 8.35 -3.29 6.46
CA VAL A 162 9.47 -4.03 7.05
C VAL A 162 10.80 -3.33 6.75
N LEU A 163 11.03 -2.91 5.51
CA LEU A 163 12.24 -2.23 5.07
C LEU A 163 12.40 -0.87 5.76
N ALA A 164 11.33 -0.08 5.84
CA ALA A 164 11.33 1.23 6.50
C ALA A 164 11.60 1.12 8.00
N LEU A 165 10.91 0.23 8.71
CA LEU A 165 11.14 0.02 10.15
C LEU A 165 12.53 -0.56 10.42
N GLY A 166 12.99 -1.50 9.61
CA GLY A 166 14.35 -2.04 9.68
C GLY A 166 15.40 -0.96 9.50
N ALA A 167 15.24 -0.09 8.49
CA ALA A 167 16.12 1.05 8.27
C ALA A 167 16.10 2.03 9.45
N CYS A 168 14.92 2.39 9.99
CA CYS A 168 14.80 3.28 11.14
C CYS A 168 15.50 2.73 12.41
N LEU A 169 15.34 1.43 12.69
CA LEU A 169 16.04 0.77 13.79
C LEU A 169 17.56 0.78 13.58
N LEU A 170 18.01 0.59 12.35
CA LEU A 170 19.44 0.62 12.01
C LEU A 170 20.01 2.04 12.11
N MET A 171 19.28 3.06 11.67
CA MET A 171 19.62 4.48 11.86
C MET A 171 19.86 4.82 13.33
N THR A 172 18.94 4.38 14.21
CA THR A 172 19.08 4.57 15.65
C THR A 172 20.35 3.93 16.21
N ARG A 173 20.68 2.71 15.77
CA ARG A 173 21.89 2.00 16.22
C ARG A 173 23.16 2.69 15.74
N ILE A 174 23.19 3.16 14.50
CA ILE A 174 24.32 3.91 13.96
C ILE A 174 24.46 5.25 14.69
N ALA A 175 23.36 5.94 14.97
CA ALA A 175 23.39 7.23 15.68
C ALA A 175 23.88 7.10 17.13
N ARG A 176 23.59 5.98 17.82
CA ARG A 176 24.09 5.69 19.18
C ARG A 176 25.59 5.34 19.21
N ASP A 177 26.09 4.70 18.16
CA ASP A 177 27.50 4.30 18.01
C ASP A 177 27.96 4.51 16.57
N PRO A 178 28.33 5.76 16.18
CA PRO A 178 28.60 6.11 14.78
C PRO A 178 29.95 5.61 14.26
N ARG A 179 30.79 4.99 15.08
CA ARG A 179 32.13 4.44 14.74
C ARG A 179 32.97 5.38 13.85
N GLY A 180 32.83 6.69 14.07
CA GLY A 180 33.57 7.71 13.33
C GLY A 180 33.27 7.81 11.82
N GLY A 181 32.15 7.23 11.34
CA GLY A 181 31.78 7.25 9.94
C GLY A 181 32.67 6.37 9.05
N ARG A 182 33.11 5.21 9.54
CA ARG A 182 33.93 4.26 8.75
C ARG A 182 33.16 3.80 7.51
N LEU A 183 33.82 3.84 6.34
CA LEU A 183 33.24 3.45 5.05
C LEU A 183 32.74 1.98 5.04
N ALA A 184 33.50 1.09 5.67
CA ALA A 184 33.21 -0.34 5.74
C ALA A 184 32.38 -0.75 6.98
N ASP A 185 31.62 0.17 7.60
CA ASP A 185 30.69 -0.23 8.66
C ASP A 185 29.54 -1.04 8.06
N PRO A 186 29.40 -2.35 8.38
CA PRO A 186 28.38 -3.20 7.79
C PRO A 186 26.94 -2.73 8.09
N ARG A 187 26.76 -1.96 9.19
CA ARG A 187 25.45 -1.37 9.51
C ARG A 187 25.09 -0.27 8.51
N LEU A 188 26.06 0.54 8.09
CA LEU A 188 25.88 1.60 7.14
C LEU A 188 25.62 1.06 5.72
N LEU A 189 26.36 0.02 5.33
CA LEU A 189 26.10 -0.70 4.08
C LEU A 189 24.73 -1.34 4.09
N GLY A 190 24.36 -2.02 5.20
CA GLY A 190 23.03 -2.59 5.39
C GLY A 190 21.91 -1.55 5.33
N LEU A 191 22.13 -0.34 5.86
CA LEU A 191 21.16 0.77 5.75
C LEU A 191 20.96 1.18 4.28
N GLY A 192 22.06 1.33 3.52
CA GLY A 192 21.97 1.63 2.10
C GLY A 192 21.22 0.56 1.31
N VAL A 193 21.46 -0.73 1.60
CA VAL A 193 20.73 -1.85 0.98
C VAL A 193 19.24 -1.77 1.33
N LEU A 194 18.86 -1.52 2.59
CA LEU A 194 17.45 -1.40 2.99
C LEU A 194 16.75 -0.23 2.29
N ILE A 195 17.43 0.92 2.16
CA ILE A 195 16.89 2.09 1.43
C ILE A 195 16.73 1.75 -0.05
N GLY A 196 17.71 1.11 -0.67
CA GLY A 196 17.65 0.71 -2.09
C GLY A 196 16.56 -0.32 -2.38
N LEU A 197 16.38 -1.32 -1.52
CA LEU A 197 15.26 -2.27 -1.63
C LEU A 197 13.90 -1.58 -1.38
N ALA A 198 13.84 -0.64 -0.44
CA ALA A 198 12.64 0.17 -0.25
C ALA A 198 12.34 1.02 -1.50
N ALA A 199 13.35 1.56 -2.18
CA ALA A 199 13.20 2.27 -3.45
C ALA A 199 12.71 1.37 -4.59
N LEU A 200 13.06 0.08 -4.59
CA LEU A 200 12.50 -0.92 -5.50
C LEU A 200 11.07 -1.36 -5.10
N THR A 201 10.57 -0.87 -3.98
CA THR A 201 9.22 -1.17 -3.48
C THR A 201 8.27 -0.01 -3.69
N ARG A 202 8.70 1.23 -3.32
CA ARG A 202 7.88 2.45 -3.35
C ARG A 202 8.74 3.71 -3.47
N ASN A 203 8.20 4.71 -4.16
CA ASN A 203 8.84 6.02 -4.31
C ASN A 203 9.03 6.75 -2.96
N GLU A 204 8.21 6.46 -1.97
CA GLU A 204 8.28 7.01 -0.60
C GLU A 204 9.56 6.58 0.16
N ALA A 205 10.36 5.68 -0.39
CA ALA A 205 11.70 5.38 0.12
C ALA A 205 12.61 6.62 0.18
N ALA A 206 12.35 7.64 -0.66
CA ALA A 206 13.01 8.93 -0.58
C ALA A 206 12.90 9.57 0.83
N TYR A 207 11.77 9.36 1.52
CA TYR A 207 11.57 9.88 2.88
C TYR A 207 12.37 9.12 3.93
N ILE A 208 12.72 7.86 3.67
CA ILE A 208 13.67 7.11 4.50
C ILE A 208 15.07 7.70 4.33
N GLY A 209 15.46 8.04 3.10
CA GLY A 209 16.71 8.77 2.81
C GLY A 209 16.77 10.13 3.49
N LEU A 210 15.68 10.91 3.45
CA LEU A 210 15.55 12.18 4.16
C LEU A 210 15.66 12.01 5.67
N ALA A 211 15.01 11.00 6.23
CA ALA A 211 15.12 10.69 7.66
C ALA A 211 16.57 10.37 8.05
N TRP A 212 17.29 9.62 7.22
CA TRP A 212 18.71 9.35 7.44
C TRP A 212 19.55 10.63 7.38
N LEU A 213 19.32 11.49 6.42
CA LEU A 213 19.99 12.78 6.31
C LEU A 213 19.84 13.60 7.61
N ILE A 214 18.60 13.74 8.08
CA ILE A 214 18.29 14.51 9.32
C ILE A 214 18.94 13.86 10.55
N VAL A 215 18.84 12.52 10.68
CA VAL A 215 19.42 11.80 11.83
C VAL A 215 20.94 11.88 11.83
N ALA A 216 21.59 11.64 10.68
CA ALA A 216 23.05 11.69 10.56
C ALA A 216 23.60 13.09 10.86
N TRP A 217 22.90 14.13 10.39
CA TRP A 217 23.30 15.53 10.67
C TRP A 217 23.16 15.89 12.15
N GLY A 218 22.20 15.27 12.86
CA GLY A 218 21.97 15.47 14.28
C GLY A 218 22.93 14.71 15.22
N ILE A 219 23.86 13.86 14.69
CA ILE A 219 24.79 13.11 15.54
C ILE A 219 25.83 14.07 16.15
N ALA A 220 25.80 14.19 17.49
CA ALA A 220 26.76 15.02 18.21
C ALA A 220 28.20 14.44 18.13
N GLY A 221 29.20 15.32 18.21
CA GLY A 221 30.61 14.92 18.28
C GLY A 221 31.24 14.48 16.96
N LEU A 222 30.47 14.41 15.85
CA LEU A 222 31.03 14.14 14.52
C LEU A 222 31.36 15.44 13.76
N SER A 223 32.48 15.42 13.01
CA SER A 223 32.80 16.48 12.05
C SER A 223 31.79 16.49 10.88
N GLY A 224 31.63 17.62 10.19
CA GLY A 224 30.79 17.72 9.00
C GLY A 224 31.15 16.70 7.92
N GLY A 225 32.46 16.48 7.69
CA GLY A 225 32.95 15.46 6.75
C GLY A 225 32.57 14.03 7.15
N ALA A 226 32.57 13.70 8.45
CA ALA A 226 32.11 12.39 8.91
C ALA A 226 30.61 12.20 8.73
N ARG A 227 29.81 13.23 9.01
CA ARG A 227 28.34 13.22 8.77
C ARG A 227 28.01 13.08 7.29
N ALA A 228 28.66 13.87 6.43
CA ALA A 228 28.50 13.77 4.98
C ALA A 228 28.85 12.35 4.46
N ARG A 229 29.93 11.76 4.99
CA ARG A 229 30.34 10.38 4.63
C ARG A 229 29.26 9.35 5.00
N LEU A 230 28.65 9.46 6.18
CA LEU A 230 27.55 8.59 6.59
C LEU A 230 26.36 8.64 5.60
N VAL A 231 26.00 9.85 5.16
CA VAL A 231 24.92 10.05 4.19
C VAL A 231 25.30 9.53 2.81
N VAL A 232 26.47 9.92 2.30
CA VAL A 232 26.92 9.57 0.95
C VAL A 232 27.10 8.06 0.78
N VAL A 233 27.71 7.37 1.76
CA VAL A 233 27.89 5.90 1.67
C VAL A 233 26.54 5.19 1.59
N ALA A 234 25.58 5.54 2.44
CA ALA A 234 24.25 4.93 2.39
C ALA A 234 23.53 5.25 1.06
N ALA A 235 23.66 6.49 0.56
CA ALA A 235 23.05 6.91 -0.71
C ALA A 235 23.67 6.18 -1.91
N VAL A 236 25.00 6.04 -1.95
CA VAL A 236 25.70 5.31 -3.02
C VAL A 236 25.29 3.84 -3.03
N VAL A 237 25.26 3.17 -1.87
CA VAL A 237 24.83 1.77 -1.78
C VAL A 237 23.36 1.63 -2.20
N ALA A 238 22.48 2.53 -1.77
CA ALA A 238 21.07 2.52 -2.19
C ALA A 238 20.94 2.71 -3.72
N GLY A 239 21.71 3.65 -4.29
CA GLY A 239 21.78 3.88 -5.73
C GLY A 239 22.26 2.66 -6.50
N LEU A 240 23.29 1.96 -6.01
CA LEU A 240 23.79 0.74 -6.64
C LEU A 240 22.76 -0.41 -6.62
N VAL A 241 21.96 -0.52 -5.55
CA VAL A 241 20.85 -1.49 -5.49
C VAL A 241 19.75 -1.14 -6.49
N PHE A 242 19.41 0.15 -6.67
CA PHE A 242 18.38 0.61 -7.59
C PHE A 242 18.85 0.66 -9.05
N LEU A 243 20.16 0.81 -9.31
CA LEU A 243 20.73 1.06 -10.63
C LEU A 243 20.31 0.07 -11.73
N PRO A 244 20.29 -1.27 -11.51
CA PRO A 244 19.84 -2.21 -12.54
C PRO A 244 18.40 -1.92 -13.00
N TRP A 245 17.54 -1.46 -12.08
CA TRP A 245 16.18 -1.09 -12.38
C TRP A 245 16.09 0.22 -13.17
N ALA A 246 16.84 1.24 -12.77
CA ALA A 246 16.92 2.50 -13.51
C ALA A 246 17.42 2.28 -14.97
N ILE A 247 18.38 1.38 -15.18
CA ILE A 247 18.85 1.01 -16.53
C ILE A 247 17.73 0.32 -17.33
N ARG A 248 17.00 -0.63 -16.71
CA ARG A 248 15.84 -1.28 -17.35
C ARG A 248 14.80 -0.25 -17.77
N ASP A 249 14.43 0.66 -16.87
CA ASP A 249 13.40 1.67 -17.16
C ASP A 249 13.85 2.63 -18.26
N TRP A 250 15.13 2.99 -18.30
CA TRP A 250 15.70 3.75 -19.40
C TRP A 250 15.55 3.02 -20.75
N VAL A 251 15.84 1.73 -20.79
CA VAL A 251 15.72 0.94 -22.02
C VAL A 251 14.28 0.76 -22.46
N VAL A 252 13.36 0.57 -21.52
CA VAL A 252 11.96 0.23 -21.80
C VAL A 252 11.10 1.47 -22.03
N PHE A 253 11.27 2.51 -21.19
CA PHE A 253 10.42 3.70 -21.18
C PHE A 253 11.15 4.98 -21.64
N GLY A 254 12.42 4.89 -21.97
CA GLY A 254 13.24 6.05 -22.38
C GLY A 254 13.64 6.97 -21.22
N SER A 255 13.34 6.60 -19.97
CA SER A 255 13.68 7.36 -18.76
C SER A 255 13.99 6.43 -17.60
N PRO A 256 15.02 6.73 -16.76
CA PRO A 256 15.29 5.96 -15.54
C PRO A 256 14.22 6.14 -14.47
N PHE A 257 13.36 7.16 -14.62
CA PHE A 257 12.22 7.47 -13.78
C PHE A 257 11.04 7.85 -14.70
N PRO A 258 10.18 6.90 -15.07
CA PRO A 258 9.02 7.19 -15.90
C PRO A 258 8.14 8.31 -15.32
N GLY A 259 7.69 9.22 -16.17
CA GLY A 259 7.10 10.49 -15.76
C GLY A 259 5.71 10.42 -15.13
N GLN A 260 4.99 9.31 -15.29
CA GLN A 260 3.60 9.15 -14.81
C GLN A 260 3.44 9.42 -13.31
N ALA A 261 4.38 8.94 -12.48
CA ALA A 261 4.31 9.17 -11.03
C ALA A 261 4.36 10.66 -10.66
N VAL A 262 5.10 11.48 -11.43
CA VAL A 262 5.16 12.94 -11.23
C VAL A 262 3.90 13.62 -11.78
N ALA A 263 3.37 13.16 -12.92
CA ALA A 263 2.15 13.67 -13.51
C ALA A 263 0.95 13.55 -12.56
N ASN A 264 0.90 12.52 -11.72
CA ASN A 264 -0.13 12.35 -10.70
C ASN A 264 -0.19 13.49 -9.65
N ALA A 265 0.87 14.29 -9.52
CA ALA A 265 0.84 15.51 -8.69
C ALA A 265 -0.07 16.60 -9.27
N PHE A 266 -0.37 16.55 -10.56
CA PHE A 266 -1.22 17.51 -11.28
C PHE A 266 -2.64 17.00 -11.49
N SER A 267 -3.01 15.86 -10.91
CA SER A 267 -4.38 15.34 -10.99
C SER A 267 -5.35 16.26 -10.25
N VAL A 268 -6.49 16.51 -10.88
CA VAL A 268 -7.62 17.28 -10.31
C VAL A 268 -8.83 16.37 -10.00
N SER A 269 -8.85 15.18 -10.60
CA SER A 269 -9.81 14.10 -10.38
C SER A 269 -9.07 12.78 -10.14
N GLY A 270 -9.67 11.85 -9.40
CA GLY A 270 -9.14 10.50 -9.23
C GLY A 270 -9.04 9.74 -10.55
N PHE A 271 -9.90 10.03 -11.50
CA PHE A 271 -9.92 9.39 -12.82
C PHE A 271 -8.83 9.88 -13.78
N ASP A 272 -8.12 10.97 -13.46
CA ASP A 272 -7.07 11.53 -14.32
C ASP A 272 -5.93 10.54 -14.59
N ILE A 273 -5.75 9.54 -13.74
CA ILE A 273 -4.76 8.49 -13.96
C ILE A 273 -5.11 7.59 -15.18
N PHE A 274 -6.39 7.54 -15.56
CA PHE A 274 -6.92 6.80 -16.70
C PHE A 274 -7.12 7.67 -17.95
N ALA A 275 -6.75 8.96 -17.89
CA ALA A 275 -6.97 9.90 -18.97
C ALA A 275 -6.32 9.45 -20.29
N TRP A 276 -7.10 9.47 -21.37
CA TRP A 276 -6.69 9.15 -22.74
C TRP A 276 -6.33 10.41 -23.53
N ASN A 277 -7.30 11.33 -23.69
CA ASN A 277 -7.15 12.56 -24.49
C ASN A 277 -6.91 13.81 -23.63
N ASP A 278 -7.32 13.82 -22.36
CA ASP A 278 -7.15 14.97 -21.44
C ASP A 278 -6.25 14.64 -20.23
N PRO A 279 -4.94 14.40 -20.45
CA PRO A 279 -4.03 14.03 -19.37
C PRO A 279 -3.82 15.18 -18.37
N PRO A 280 -3.47 14.87 -17.09
CA PRO A 280 -3.16 15.89 -16.10
C PRO A 280 -1.93 16.69 -16.50
N THR A 281 -2.11 18.01 -16.58
CA THR A 281 -1.05 18.97 -16.90
C THR A 281 -0.99 20.08 -15.85
N LEU A 282 0.14 20.76 -15.74
CA LEU A 282 0.27 21.90 -14.82
C LEU A 282 -0.71 23.02 -15.17
N SER A 283 -0.97 23.28 -16.47
CA SER A 283 -1.93 24.29 -16.92
C SER A 283 -3.36 23.96 -16.50
N ARG A 284 -3.81 22.73 -16.70
CA ARG A 284 -5.12 22.22 -16.26
C ARG A 284 -5.26 22.30 -14.73
N TYR A 285 -4.21 21.87 -14.02
CA TYR A 285 -4.15 21.94 -12.56
C TYR A 285 -4.29 23.36 -12.02
N LEU A 286 -3.62 24.34 -12.62
CA LEU A 286 -3.72 25.74 -12.19
C LEU A 286 -5.06 26.39 -12.61
N ALA A 287 -5.69 25.90 -13.67
CA ALA A 287 -6.96 26.43 -14.16
C ALA A 287 -8.15 26.18 -13.23
N VAL A 288 -8.08 25.19 -12.31
CA VAL A 288 -9.17 24.94 -11.34
C VAL A 288 -9.28 26.03 -10.27
N GLY A 289 -8.26 26.88 -10.14
CA GLY A 289 -8.25 28.02 -9.24
C GLY A 289 -7.82 27.70 -7.80
N PRO A 290 -7.43 28.72 -7.02
CA PRO A 290 -6.81 28.55 -5.70
C PRO A 290 -7.73 27.90 -4.68
N GLN A 291 -9.04 28.17 -4.72
CA GLN A 291 -10.01 27.61 -3.77
C GLN A 291 -10.07 26.09 -3.92
N GLN A 292 -10.20 25.56 -5.14
CA GLN A 292 -10.24 24.13 -5.41
C GLN A 292 -8.91 23.48 -5.03
N LEU A 293 -7.79 24.11 -5.35
CA LEU A 293 -6.46 23.59 -4.97
C LEU A 293 -6.28 23.47 -3.45
N VAL A 294 -6.82 24.40 -2.66
CA VAL A 294 -6.81 24.32 -1.19
C VAL A 294 -7.74 23.20 -0.72
N GLN A 295 -8.96 23.11 -1.29
CA GLN A 295 -9.92 22.08 -0.91
C GLN A 295 -9.37 20.67 -1.13
N MET A 296 -8.75 20.40 -2.28
CA MET A 296 -8.12 19.09 -2.56
C MET A 296 -7.09 18.69 -1.50
N ARG A 297 -6.31 19.65 -0.98
CA ARG A 297 -5.34 19.39 0.11
C ARG A 297 -6.01 19.12 1.44
N ILE A 298 -7.09 19.82 1.75
CA ILE A 298 -7.89 19.54 2.95
C ILE A 298 -8.49 18.13 2.86
N ASP A 299 -9.02 17.76 1.70
CA ASP A 299 -9.60 16.43 1.46
C ASP A 299 -8.54 15.32 1.55
N GLY A 300 -7.36 15.52 0.96
CA GLY A 300 -6.23 14.60 1.07
C GLY A 300 -5.73 14.43 2.52
N LEU A 301 -5.61 15.53 3.27
CA LEU A 301 -5.26 15.51 4.69
C LEU A 301 -6.32 14.77 5.51
N ALA A 302 -7.60 15.09 5.29
CA ALA A 302 -8.72 14.48 6.01
C ALA A 302 -8.80 12.98 5.69
N HIS A 303 -8.69 12.60 4.42
CA HIS A 303 -8.69 11.20 4.00
C HIS A 303 -7.56 10.42 4.68
N ASN A 304 -6.34 10.88 4.57
CA ASN A 304 -5.19 10.17 5.15
C ASN A 304 -5.26 10.10 6.68
N PHE A 305 -5.70 11.18 7.33
CA PHE A 305 -5.83 11.21 8.77
C PHE A 305 -6.97 10.32 9.26
N LEU A 306 -8.18 10.51 8.73
CA LEU A 306 -9.36 9.80 9.22
C LEU A 306 -9.42 8.36 8.70
N ASN A 307 -9.35 8.17 7.37
CA ASN A 307 -9.65 6.88 6.75
C ASN A 307 -8.46 5.91 6.75
N VAL A 308 -7.22 6.41 6.83
CA VAL A 308 -6.03 5.55 6.83
C VAL A 308 -5.43 5.39 8.23
N LEU A 309 -5.34 6.46 9.03
CA LEU A 309 -4.68 6.39 10.34
C LEU A 309 -5.64 6.12 11.50
N ILE A 310 -6.77 6.83 11.58
CA ILE A 310 -7.59 6.82 12.81
C ILE A 310 -8.66 5.74 12.78
N LEU A 311 -9.61 5.82 11.84
CA LEU A 311 -10.81 4.96 11.86
C LEU A 311 -10.51 3.46 11.78
N PRO A 312 -9.60 2.97 10.90
CA PRO A 312 -9.35 1.54 10.79
C PRO A 312 -8.62 0.93 12.00
N GLY A 313 -8.06 1.77 12.89
CA GLY A 313 -7.26 1.32 14.04
C GLY A 313 -7.82 1.72 15.41
N VAL A 314 -9.11 2.14 15.50
CA VAL A 314 -9.75 2.50 16.79
C VAL A 314 -9.76 1.28 17.73
N PRO A 315 -9.60 1.48 19.06
CA PRO A 315 -9.32 2.74 19.75
C PRO A 315 -7.82 3.10 19.79
N ILE A 316 -6.96 2.20 19.34
CA ILE A 316 -5.51 2.30 19.50
C ILE A 316 -4.95 3.51 18.75
N SER A 317 -5.39 3.74 17.52
CA SER A 317 -4.95 4.89 16.73
C SER A 317 -5.28 6.22 17.39
N LEU A 318 -6.48 6.34 17.96
CA LEU A 318 -6.89 7.56 18.65
C LEU A 318 -6.05 7.82 19.91
N ILE A 319 -5.86 6.79 20.74
CA ILE A 319 -5.00 6.88 21.93
C ILE A 319 -3.56 7.22 21.51
N GLY A 320 -3.07 6.59 20.45
CA GLY A 320 -1.74 6.82 19.90
C GLY A 320 -1.56 8.24 19.39
N PHE A 321 -2.54 8.78 18.69
CA PHE A 321 -2.52 10.17 18.22
C PHE A 321 -2.46 11.17 19.39
N VAL A 322 -3.29 10.99 20.40
CA VAL A 322 -3.26 11.83 21.62
C VAL A 322 -1.92 11.73 22.34
N GLY A 323 -1.31 10.53 22.39
CA GLY A 323 -0.01 10.29 23.01
C GLY A 323 1.20 10.76 22.19
N LEU A 324 1.02 11.04 20.89
CA LEU A 324 2.11 11.29 19.95
C LEU A 324 3.05 12.43 20.35
N PRO A 325 2.59 13.62 20.79
CA PRO A 325 3.47 14.74 21.15
C PRO A 325 4.44 14.40 22.27
N TRP A 326 4.06 13.48 23.15
CA TRP A 326 4.92 12.99 24.22
C TRP A 326 5.78 11.81 23.78
N ALA A 327 5.25 10.95 22.93
CA ALA A 327 5.93 9.74 22.46
C ALA A 327 7.13 10.04 21.58
N VAL A 328 7.05 11.02 20.66
CA VAL A 328 8.09 11.34 19.66
C VAL A 328 9.39 11.94 20.23
N ARG A 329 9.47 12.10 21.55
CA ARG A 329 10.67 12.57 22.23
C ARG A 329 11.66 11.41 22.40
N GLY A 330 12.81 11.47 21.77
CA GLY A 330 13.87 10.48 21.90
C GLY A 330 14.50 10.09 20.58
N LEU A 331 15.71 9.53 20.64
CA LEU A 331 16.47 9.12 19.47
C LEU A 331 15.88 7.86 18.84
N ALA A 332 15.39 6.92 19.66
CA ALA A 332 14.89 5.62 19.18
C ALA A 332 13.67 5.75 18.26
N ILE A 333 12.76 6.68 18.56
CA ILE A 333 11.51 6.87 17.81
C ILE A 333 11.65 7.90 16.68
N ARG A 334 12.65 8.79 16.76
CA ARG A 334 12.82 9.91 15.83
C ARG A 334 12.86 9.51 14.36
N PRO A 335 13.60 8.47 13.91
CA PRO A 335 13.61 8.08 12.49
C PRO A 335 12.21 7.68 11.99
N VAL A 336 11.49 6.88 12.77
CA VAL A 336 10.12 6.45 12.41
C VAL A 336 9.16 7.64 12.35
N ALA A 337 9.27 8.58 13.31
CA ALA A 337 8.45 9.78 13.32
C ALA A 337 8.72 10.67 12.09
N ILE A 338 9.99 10.86 11.69
CA ILE A 338 10.33 11.63 10.50
C ILE A 338 9.74 10.98 9.25
N VAL A 339 9.94 9.67 9.05
CA VAL A 339 9.38 8.94 7.91
C VAL A 339 7.85 9.07 7.89
N ALA A 340 7.17 8.81 9.03
CA ALA A 340 5.72 8.86 9.13
C ALA A 340 5.15 10.25 8.81
N ILE A 341 5.72 11.30 9.42
CA ILE A 341 5.26 12.68 9.23
C ILE A 341 5.53 13.15 7.80
N THR A 342 6.73 12.87 7.26
CA THR A 342 7.07 13.29 5.90
C THR A 342 6.19 12.58 4.88
N THR A 343 5.99 11.26 5.02
CA THR A 343 5.09 10.51 4.14
C THR A 343 3.68 11.08 4.19
N PHE A 344 3.11 11.28 5.39
CA PHE A 344 1.78 11.86 5.57
C PHE A 344 1.65 13.23 4.90
N LEU A 345 2.58 14.15 5.18
CA LEU A 345 2.49 15.51 4.66
C LEU A 345 2.70 15.58 3.15
N VAL A 346 3.69 14.87 2.60
CA VAL A 346 3.96 14.93 1.16
C VAL A 346 2.83 14.28 0.37
N THR A 347 2.35 13.10 0.77
CA THR A 347 1.25 12.46 0.05
C THR A 347 -0.05 13.26 0.13
N SER A 348 -0.34 13.92 1.28
CA SER A 348 -1.54 14.73 1.45
C SER A 348 -1.48 16.08 0.72
N LEU A 349 -0.31 16.72 0.65
CA LEU A 349 -0.18 18.10 0.17
C LEU A 349 0.32 18.22 -1.26
N VAL A 350 1.19 17.28 -1.70
CA VAL A 350 1.76 17.27 -3.06
C VAL A 350 0.94 16.37 -3.99
N PHE A 351 0.41 15.26 -3.48
CA PHE A 351 -0.40 14.30 -4.22
C PHE A 351 -1.83 14.17 -3.65
N PRO A 352 -2.57 15.29 -3.44
CA PRO A 352 -3.81 15.29 -2.66
C PRO A 352 -4.92 14.42 -3.28
N VAL A 353 -4.95 14.30 -4.59
CA VAL A 353 -5.91 13.45 -5.32
C VAL A 353 -5.43 12.00 -5.35
N ALA A 354 -4.19 11.76 -5.76
CA ALA A 354 -3.65 10.40 -5.85
C ALA A 354 -3.65 9.68 -4.49
N THR A 355 -3.56 10.41 -3.36
CA THR A 355 -3.56 9.80 -2.04
C THR A 355 -4.91 9.17 -1.67
N THR A 356 -6.03 9.66 -2.22
CA THR A 356 -7.36 9.07 -2.00
C THR A 356 -7.51 7.71 -2.70
N TRP A 357 -6.64 7.41 -3.66
CA TRP A 357 -6.54 6.13 -4.36
C TRP A 357 -5.51 5.16 -3.77
N GLY A 358 -4.88 5.52 -2.65
CA GLY A 358 -4.08 4.57 -1.88
C GLY A 358 -2.60 4.91 -1.72
N THR A 359 -2.07 6.01 -2.29
CA THR A 359 -0.65 6.34 -2.19
C THR A 359 -0.16 6.33 -0.73
N PHE A 360 -0.86 7.01 0.18
CA PHE A 360 -0.51 6.98 1.60
C PHE A 360 -0.87 5.65 2.26
N LEU A 361 -1.99 5.03 1.91
CA LEU A 361 -2.46 3.77 2.48
C LEU A 361 -1.36 2.70 2.47
N HIS A 362 -0.72 2.53 1.30
CA HIS A 362 0.34 1.53 1.11
C HIS A 362 1.69 1.92 1.74
N ALA A 363 1.88 3.20 2.10
CA ALA A 363 3.09 3.70 2.76
C ALA A 363 2.89 3.97 4.26
N ALA A 364 1.68 3.81 4.80
CA ALA A 364 1.31 4.19 6.16
C ALA A 364 1.85 3.25 7.27
N GLY A 365 2.40 2.10 6.93
CA GLY A 365 2.84 1.12 7.92
C GLY A 365 3.73 1.68 9.03
N PRO A 366 4.79 2.46 8.76
CA PRO A 366 5.58 3.12 9.79
C PRO A 366 4.77 4.08 10.68
N ALA A 367 3.80 4.82 10.11
CA ALA A 367 2.92 5.71 10.85
C ALA A 367 1.96 4.93 11.76
N GLN A 368 1.41 3.83 11.27
CA GLN A 368 0.54 2.94 12.05
C GLN A 368 1.29 2.31 13.22
N VAL A 369 2.53 1.83 13.01
CA VAL A 369 3.38 1.33 14.10
C VAL A 369 3.73 2.44 15.09
N LEU A 370 4.00 3.66 14.62
CA LEU A 370 4.22 4.82 15.47
C LEU A 370 3.01 5.09 16.38
N LEU A 371 1.78 5.01 15.85
CA LEU A 371 0.55 5.19 16.63
C LEU A 371 0.39 4.08 17.68
N VAL A 372 0.62 2.81 17.32
CA VAL A 372 0.57 1.70 18.27
C VAL A 372 1.57 1.90 19.42
N VAL A 373 2.83 2.21 19.09
CA VAL A 373 3.88 2.49 20.11
C VAL A 373 3.47 3.66 21.00
N SER A 374 2.97 4.74 20.41
CA SER A 374 2.52 5.93 21.14
C SER A 374 1.34 5.62 22.06
N ALA A 375 0.39 4.79 21.60
CA ALA A 375 -0.75 4.36 22.41
C ALA A 375 -0.31 3.58 23.66
N LEU A 376 0.58 2.61 23.49
CA LEU A 376 1.08 1.80 24.61
C LEU A 376 1.88 2.63 25.61
N LEU A 377 2.68 3.59 25.14
CA LEU A 377 3.39 4.55 25.98
C LEU A 377 2.41 5.46 26.74
N ALA A 378 1.36 5.93 26.10
CA ALA A 378 0.34 6.76 26.73
C ALA A 378 -0.47 5.99 27.78
N LEU A 379 -0.89 4.77 27.48
CA LEU A 379 -1.59 3.88 28.43
C LEU A 379 -0.71 3.57 29.65
N ASP A 380 0.56 3.21 29.43
CA ASP A 380 1.50 2.95 30.51
C ASP A 380 1.69 4.19 31.41
N ALA A 381 1.83 5.38 30.82
CA ALA A 381 1.96 6.63 31.58
C ALA A 381 0.67 7.00 32.35
N ALA A 382 -0.49 6.84 31.72
CA ALA A 382 -1.79 7.11 32.33
C ALA A 382 -2.04 6.18 33.54
N ILE A 383 -1.77 4.89 33.37
CA ILE A 383 -1.93 3.91 34.46
C ILE A 383 -0.96 4.19 35.60
N ALA A 384 0.30 4.52 35.30
CA ALA A 384 1.27 4.92 36.33
C ALA A 384 0.84 6.21 37.07
N TRP A 385 0.21 7.15 36.36
CA TRP A 385 -0.34 8.37 36.96
C TRP A 385 -1.53 8.05 37.89
N VAL A 386 -2.51 7.28 37.41
CA VAL A 386 -3.66 6.83 38.23
C VAL A 386 -3.20 6.06 39.47
N GLY A 387 -2.23 5.15 39.31
CA GLY A 387 -1.68 4.37 40.39
C GLY A 387 -1.08 5.25 41.50
N ARG A 388 -0.33 6.30 41.13
CA ARG A 388 0.18 7.28 42.09
C ARG A 388 -0.94 8.04 42.82
N GLN A 389 -1.98 8.48 42.10
CA GLN A 389 -3.11 9.20 42.69
C GLN A 389 -3.94 8.33 43.64
N ARG A 390 -4.05 7.04 43.32
CA ARG A 390 -4.83 6.07 44.09
C ARG A 390 -4.02 5.34 45.16
N GLY A 391 -2.73 5.66 45.32
CA GLY A 391 -1.85 5.03 46.29
C GLY A 391 -1.66 3.52 46.07
N TRP A 392 -1.64 3.06 44.83
CA TRP A 392 -1.44 1.64 44.53
C TRP A 392 -0.05 1.18 44.98
N THR A 393 -0.02 0.15 45.80
CA THR A 393 1.21 -0.40 46.36
C THR A 393 1.86 -1.46 45.48
N LYS A 394 1.10 -2.04 44.55
CA LYS A 394 1.59 -3.06 43.59
C LYS A 394 1.69 -2.46 42.19
N PRO A 395 2.75 -2.76 41.43
CA PRO A 395 2.86 -2.34 40.04
C PRO A 395 1.81 -3.06 39.20
N VAL A 396 1.13 -2.30 38.31
CA VAL A 396 0.12 -2.80 37.36
C VAL A 396 0.56 -2.54 35.92
N ALA A 397 1.88 -2.69 35.67
CA ALA A 397 2.48 -2.42 34.36
C ALA A 397 1.80 -3.22 33.20
N TRP A 398 1.27 -4.41 33.50
CA TRP A 398 0.58 -5.26 32.55
C TRP A 398 -0.75 -4.69 32.05
N LEU A 399 -1.41 -3.82 32.83
CA LEU A 399 -2.77 -3.35 32.51
C LEU A 399 -2.82 -2.55 31.21
N GLY A 400 -1.85 -1.66 30.95
CA GLY A 400 -1.77 -0.89 29.71
C GLY A 400 -1.57 -1.78 28.49
N ALA A 401 -0.70 -2.76 28.60
CA ALA A 401 -0.47 -3.74 27.54
C ALA A 401 -1.73 -4.57 27.27
N THR A 402 -2.42 -5.04 28.32
CA THR A 402 -3.66 -5.82 28.18
C THR A 402 -4.77 -5.01 27.54
N LEU A 403 -4.97 -3.74 27.97
CA LEU A 403 -5.97 -2.85 27.34
C LEU A 403 -5.65 -2.57 25.87
N GLY A 404 -4.38 -2.38 25.52
CA GLY A 404 -3.96 -2.20 24.14
C GLY A 404 -4.28 -3.41 23.25
N VAL A 405 -3.89 -4.60 23.70
CA VAL A 405 -4.16 -5.85 22.96
C VAL A 405 -5.65 -6.12 22.88
N ALA A 406 -6.38 -6.02 24.00
CA ALA A 406 -7.82 -6.30 24.05
C ALA A 406 -8.61 -5.32 23.16
N GLY A 407 -8.33 -4.01 23.26
CA GLY A 407 -9.01 -3.00 22.44
C GLY A 407 -8.79 -3.21 20.94
N SER A 408 -7.55 -3.50 20.54
CA SER A 408 -7.24 -3.78 19.13
C SER A 408 -7.88 -5.10 18.67
N LEU A 409 -7.82 -6.16 19.47
CA LEU A 409 -8.39 -7.47 19.13
C LEU A 409 -9.92 -7.41 18.99
N LEU A 410 -10.61 -6.76 19.93
CA LEU A 410 -12.07 -6.62 19.90
C LEU A 410 -12.53 -5.87 18.63
N PHE A 411 -11.86 -4.78 18.29
CA PHE A 411 -12.15 -4.05 17.06
C PHE A 411 -11.91 -4.90 15.82
N THR A 412 -10.77 -5.59 15.77
CA THR A 412 -10.42 -6.46 14.64
C THR A 412 -11.43 -7.60 14.46
N VAL A 413 -11.80 -8.29 15.53
CA VAL A 413 -12.79 -9.38 15.45
C VAL A 413 -14.16 -8.88 15.00
N ALA A 414 -14.53 -7.67 15.39
CA ALA A 414 -15.81 -7.07 14.99
C ALA A 414 -15.84 -6.68 13.50
N VAL A 415 -14.72 -6.21 12.94
CA VAL A 415 -14.69 -5.57 11.61
C VAL A 415 -14.14 -6.51 10.52
N LEU A 416 -13.18 -7.38 10.83
CA LEU A 416 -12.51 -8.25 9.87
C LEU A 416 -13.48 -9.12 9.03
N PRO A 417 -14.57 -9.70 9.57
CA PRO A 417 -15.50 -10.52 8.78
C PRO A 417 -16.12 -9.77 7.60
N SER A 418 -16.35 -8.47 7.72
CA SER A 418 -16.90 -7.66 6.62
C SER A 418 -15.93 -7.55 5.42
N PHE A 419 -14.62 -7.51 5.68
CA PHE A 419 -13.61 -7.53 4.62
C PHE A 419 -13.55 -8.89 3.92
N GLY A 420 -13.64 -10.00 4.67
CA GLY A 420 -13.71 -11.34 4.11
C GLY A 420 -14.95 -11.51 3.22
N ALA A 421 -16.12 -11.11 3.73
CA ALA A 421 -17.37 -11.14 2.98
C ALA A 421 -17.32 -10.26 1.72
N GLY A 422 -16.78 -9.05 1.82
CA GLY A 422 -16.60 -8.16 0.66
C GLY A 422 -15.63 -8.72 -0.38
N SER A 423 -14.56 -9.38 0.06
CA SER A 423 -13.62 -10.06 -0.84
C SER A 423 -14.29 -11.22 -1.60
N GLN A 424 -15.08 -12.04 -0.91
CA GLN A 424 -15.83 -13.14 -1.52
C GLN A 424 -16.89 -12.61 -2.49
N SER A 425 -17.66 -11.59 -2.10
CA SER A 425 -18.68 -10.97 -2.95
C SER A 425 -18.09 -10.44 -4.27
N THR A 426 -16.92 -9.79 -4.22
CA THR A 426 -16.25 -9.33 -5.44
C THR A 426 -15.79 -10.49 -6.32
N ALA A 427 -15.25 -11.56 -5.73
CA ALA A 427 -14.85 -12.76 -6.49
C ALA A 427 -16.06 -13.42 -7.17
N ASP A 428 -17.19 -13.51 -6.48
CA ASP A 428 -18.42 -14.07 -7.01
C ASP A 428 -18.99 -13.21 -8.14
N GLN A 429 -18.90 -11.87 -8.02
CA GLN A 429 -19.32 -10.92 -9.06
C GLN A 429 -18.57 -11.15 -10.37
N TYR A 430 -17.23 -11.21 -10.33
CA TYR A 430 -16.43 -11.45 -11.54
C TYR A 430 -16.69 -12.80 -12.17
N ARG A 431 -16.84 -13.85 -11.37
CA ARG A 431 -17.15 -15.20 -11.85
C ARG A 431 -18.52 -15.23 -12.53
N THR A 432 -19.56 -14.73 -11.86
CA THR A 432 -20.93 -14.70 -12.38
C THR A 432 -21.02 -13.85 -13.64
N LEU A 433 -20.33 -12.71 -13.70
CA LEU A 433 -20.27 -11.89 -14.89
C LEU A 433 -19.69 -12.65 -16.08
N ALA A 434 -18.58 -13.36 -15.90
CA ALA A 434 -17.94 -14.14 -16.95
C ALA A 434 -18.85 -15.27 -17.48
N GLU A 435 -19.55 -15.98 -16.58
CA GLU A 435 -20.53 -17.01 -16.94
C GLU A 435 -21.67 -16.44 -17.77
N VAL A 436 -22.27 -15.33 -17.33
CA VAL A 436 -23.39 -14.69 -18.03
C VAL A 436 -22.95 -14.12 -19.38
N MET A 437 -21.78 -13.48 -19.46
CA MET A 437 -21.22 -12.98 -20.72
C MET A 437 -20.99 -14.11 -21.73
N GLN A 438 -20.55 -15.27 -21.28
CA GLN A 438 -20.43 -16.46 -22.13
C GLN A 438 -21.80 -16.95 -22.64
N GLU A 439 -22.83 -16.99 -21.79
CA GLU A 439 -24.19 -17.42 -22.15
C GLU A 439 -24.84 -16.50 -23.18
N VAL A 440 -24.57 -15.19 -23.11
CA VAL A 440 -25.11 -14.22 -24.08
C VAL A 440 -24.28 -14.10 -25.36
N GLY A 441 -23.23 -14.93 -25.55
CA GLY A 441 -22.43 -15.00 -26.76
C GLY A 441 -21.30 -13.97 -26.84
N HIS A 442 -20.97 -13.27 -25.74
CA HIS A 442 -19.87 -12.33 -25.64
C HIS A 442 -18.84 -12.76 -24.59
N PRO A 443 -18.15 -13.92 -24.77
CA PRO A 443 -17.24 -14.45 -23.75
C PRO A 443 -16.10 -13.46 -23.45
N LEU A 444 -15.76 -13.36 -22.16
CA LEU A 444 -14.60 -12.59 -21.71
C LEU A 444 -13.33 -13.42 -21.90
N ASP A 445 -12.90 -13.58 -23.13
CA ASP A 445 -11.71 -14.32 -23.54
C ASP A 445 -10.88 -13.56 -24.59
N ASN A 446 -9.73 -14.11 -24.98
CA ASN A 446 -8.83 -13.48 -25.93
C ASN A 446 -9.41 -13.33 -27.35
N THR A 447 -10.57 -13.92 -27.66
CA THR A 447 -11.21 -13.82 -28.99
C THR A 447 -11.97 -12.51 -29.16
N ALA A 448 -12.41 -11.90 -28.06
CA ALA A 448 -13.12 -10.63 -28.04
C ALA A 448 -12.18 -9.41 -28.25
N GLY A 449 -10.86 -9.59 -28.17
CA GLY A 449 -9.89 -8.49 -28.12
C GLY A 449 -9.81 -7.87 -26.72
N PRO A 450 -9.15 -6.70 -26.58
CA PRO A 450 -9.11 -5.98 -25.31
C PRO A 450 -10.50 -5.53 -24.86
N VAL A 451 -10.76 -5.61 -23.55
CA VAL A 451 -12.01 -5.13 -22.94
C VAL A 451 -11.76 -3.78 -22.25
N ILE A 452 -12.57 -2.77 -22.57
CA ILE A 452 -12.57 -1.49 -21.84
C ILE A 452 -13.38 -1.67 -20.56
N THR A 453 -12.85 -1.23 -19.41
CA THR A 453 -13.55 -1.38 -18.12
C THR A 453 -13.08 -0.36 -17.11
N ASN A 454 -13.93 -0.07 -16.13
CA ASN A 454 -13.62 0.81 -15.00
C ASN A 454 -12.67 0.17 -13.97
N PHE A 455 -12.41 -1.17 -14.06
CA PHE A 455 -11.44 -1.88 -13.22
C PHE A 455 -10.54 -2.80 -14.09
N PRO A 456 -9.63 -2.22 -14.89
CA PRO A 456 -8.88 -2.97 -15.90
C PRO A 456 -7.92 -4.00 -15.30
N ILE A 457 -7.33 -3.72 -14.14
CA ILE A 457 -6.35 -4.61 -13.53
C ILE A 457 -7.04 -5.83 -12.92
N TRP A 458 -8.19 -5.65 -12.27
CA TRP A 458 -8.99 -6.78 -11.79
C TRP A 458 -9.53 -7.62 -12.94
N MET A 459 -9.97 -6.99 -14.03
CA MET A 459 -10.42 -7.71 -15.23
C MET A 459 -9.30 -8.55 -15.82
N ALA A 460 -8.13 -7.96 -16.04
CA ALA A 460 -6.96 -8.66 -16.57
C ALA A 460 -6.50 -9.82 -15.65
N GLU A 461 -6.52 -9.59 -14.32
CA GLU A 461 -6.08 -10.59 -13.36
C GLU A 461 -7.05 -11.77 -13.22
N THR A 462 -8.36 -11.50 -13.20
CA THR A 462 -9.39 -12.53 -12.96
C THR A 462 -9.80 -13.27 -14.21
N GLN A 463 -9.95 -12.58 -15.35
CA GLN A 463 -10.40 -13.16 -16.61
C GLN A 463 -9.25 -13.53 -17.56
N ARG A 464 -8.02 -13.15 -17.25
CA ARG A 464 -6.82 -13.45 -18.07
C ARG A 464 -6.89 -12.88 -19.48
N ILE A 465 -7.49 -11.70 -19.63
CA ILE A 465 -7.68 -11.02 -20.92
C ILE A 465 -7.00 -9.65 -20.93
N PRO A 466 -6.57 -9.16 -22.08
CA PRO A 466 -6.13 -7.77 -22.23
C PRO A 466 -7.26 -6.80 -21.85
N SER A 467 -6.95 -5.82 -21.00
CA SER A 467 -7.93 -4.86 -20.50
C SER A 467 -7.42 -3.44 -20.59
N LEU A 468 -8.33 -2.53 -20.96
CA LEU A 468 -8.09 -1.09 -21.09
C LEU A 468 -8.85 -0.35 -19.99
N ALA A 469 -8.20 0.62 -19.35
CA ALA A 469 -8.90 1.52 -18.44
C ALA A 469 -9.95 2.34 -19.18
N LEU A 470 -11.13 2.46 -18.61
CA LEU A 470 -12.14 3.40 -19.08
C LEU A 470 -11.75 4.80 -18.62
N PRO A 471 -11.44 5.74 -19.55
CA PRO A 471 -11.21 7.13 -19.20
C PRO A 471 -12.53 7.82 -18.80
N ASP A 472 -12.43 8.82 -17.93
CA ASP A 472 -13.55 9.70 -17.55
C ASP A 472 -13.77 10.80 -18.62
N GLU A 473 -13.96 10.35 -19.86
CA GLU A 473 -14.04 11.17 -21.06
C GLU A 473 -15.32 10.82 -21.85
N PRO A 474 -15.81 11.70 -22.74
CA PRO A 474 -17.03 11.44 -23.51
C PRO A 474 -16.98 10.17 -24.36
N PRO A 475 -18.13 9.56 -24.71
CA PRO A 475 -18.22 8.34 -25.53
C PRO A 475 -17.41 8.39 -26.81
N ARG A 476 -17.32 9.53 -27.48
CA ARG A 476 -16.52 9.74 -28.70
C ARG A 476 -15.03 9.46 -28.50
N ASP A 477 -14.47 9.86 -27.33
CA ASP A 477 -13.06 9.68 -27.03
C ASP A 477 -12.78 8.22 -26.71
N VAL A 478 -13.71 7.54 -26.04
CA VAL A 478 -13.64 6.10 -25.81
C VAL A 478 -13.78 5.28 -27.09
N LEU A 479 -14.55 5.75 -28.08
CA LEU A 479 -14.54 5.13 -29.42
C LEU A 479 -13.18 5.25 -30.10
N ASN A 480 -12.49 6.37 -29.95
CA ASN A 480 -11.12 6.52 -30.43
C ASN A 480 -10.18 5.52 -29.74
N LEU A 481 -10.28 5.38 -28.43
CA LEU A 481 -9.55 4.36 -27.68
C LEU A 481 -9.88 2.95 -28.20
N ALA A 482 -11.16 2.61 -28.31
CA ALA A 482 -11.63 1.31 -28.79
C ALA A 482 -11.09 0.99 -30.19
N SER A 483 -11.14 1.95 -31.11
CA SER A 483 -10.64 1.78 -32.49
C SER A 483 -9.11 1.59 -32.50
N THR A 484 -8.38 2.32 -31.67
CA THR A 484 -6.92 2.25 -31.56
C THR A 484 -6.43 0.87 -31.16
N PHE A 485 -7.12 0.22 -30.22
CA PHE A 485 -6.74 -1.09 -29.69
C PHE A 485 -7.59 -2.26 -30.20
N GLY A 486 -8.61 -1.99 -31.03
CA GLY A 486 -9.51 -3.03 -31.54
C GLY A 486 -10.45 -3.59 -30.46
N ALA A 487 -10.78 -2.80 -29.43
CA ALA A 487 -11.70 -3.21 -28.38
C ALA A 487 -13.15 -3.24 -28.90
N LYS A 488 -13.86 -4.33 -28.59
CA LYS A 488 -15.25 -4.56 -29.00
C LYS A 488 -16.24 -4.58 -27.86
N LEU A 489 -15.75 -4.58 -26.62
CA LEU A 489 -16.56 -4.65 -25.42
C LEU A 489 -16.19 -3.53 -24.44
N LEU A 490 -17.22 -2.90 -23.86
CA LEU A 490 -17.14 -2.05 -22.67
C LEU A 490 -17.89 -2.74 -21.55
N VAL A 491 -17.22 -2.99 -20.42
CA VAL A 491 -17.80 -3.66 -19.25
C VAL A 491 -17.64 -2.78 -18.02
N LEU A 492 -18.75 -2.37 -17.44
CA LEU A 492 -18.83 -1.57 -16.21
C LEU A 492 -19.24 -2.48 -15.06
N LEU A 493 -18.38 -2.64 -14.06
CA LEU A 493 -18.64 -3.48 -12.88
C LEU A 493 -19.42 -2.76 -11.79
N ASP A 494 -19.23 -1.45 -11.67
CA ASP A 494 -19.99 -0.54 -10.82
C ASP A 494 -20.46 0.63 -11.69
N ALA A 495 -21.49 0.38 -12.50
CA ALA A 495 -21.94 1.34 -13.52
C ALA A 495 -22.44 2.65 -12.90
N ASP A 496 -23.09 2.58 -11.71
CA ASP A 496 -23.65 3.76 -11.04
C ASP A 496 -22.56 4.69 -10.47
N SER A 497 -21.32 4.22 -10.33
CA SER A 497 -20.17 5.05 -9.94
C SER A 497 -19.58 5.88 -11.09
N THR A 498 -20.11 5.75 -12.31
CA THR A 498 -19.64 6.42 -13.52
C THR A 498 -20.73 7.27 -14.15
N HIS A 499 -20.35 8.28 -14.95
CA HIS A 499 -21.32 9.07 -15.74
C HIS A 499 -21.86 8.33 -16.98
N TRP A 500 -21.22 7.22 -17.36
CA TRP A 500 -21.43 6.50 -18.62
C TRP A 500 -22.88 6.07 -18.88
N PRO A 501 -23.62 5.47 -17.91
CA PRO A 501 -25.02 5.12 -18.17
C PRO A 501 -25.89 6.31 -18.54
N ALA A 502 -25.63 7.47 -17.92
CA ALA A 502 -26.36 8.69 -18.20
C ALA A 502 -25.98 9.27 -19.57
N ASP A 503 -24.72 9.28 -19.94
CA ASP A 503 -24.26 9.78 -21.24
C ASP A 503 -24.82 8.97 -22.40
N LEU A 504 -24.84 7.63 -22.26
CA LEU A 504 -25.43 6.75 -23.26
C LEU A 504 -26.95 6.95 -23.38
N ALA A 505 -27.65 7.08 -22.25
CA ALA A 505 -29.10 7.32 -22.25
C ALA A 505 -29.48 8.69 -22.83
N ASN A 506 -28.64 9.70 -22.62
CA ASN A 506 -28.85 11.06 -23.15
C ASN A 506 -28.40 11.23 -24.61
N GLY A 507 -27.83 10.19 -25.24
CA GLY A 507 -27.39 10.25 -26.64
C GLY A 507 -26.22 11.21 -26.85
N VAL A 508 -25.29 11.31 -25.90
CA VAL A 508 -24.06 12.10 -26.07
C VAL A 508 -23.31 11.63 -27.33
N ASP A 509 -22.59 12.52 -28.02
CA ASP A 509 -21.88 12.22 -29.24
C ASP A 509 -20.99 10.96 -29.11
N GLY A 510 -21.21 9.98 -29.98
CA GLY A 510 -20.61 8.67 -29.96
C GLY A 510 -21.42 7.59 -29.21
N ALA A 511 -22.44 7.96 -28.44
CA ALA A 511 -23.25 6.99 -27.65
C ALA A 511 -23.94 5.95 -28.55
N GLN A 512 -24.29 6.32 -29.80
CA GLN A 512 -24.95 5.43 -30.77
C GLN A 512 -24.13 4.21 -31.17
N CYS A 513 -22.85 4.17 -30.85
CA CYS A 513 -21.96 3.04 -31.12
C CYS A 513 -21.84 2.03 -29.96
N PHE A 514 -22.50 2.30 -28.84
CA PHE A 514 -22.50 1.41 -27.68
C PHE A 514 -23.86 0.74 -27.50
N HIS A 515 -23.93 -0.56 -27.80
CA HIS A 515 -25.17 -1.33 -27.75
C HIS A 515 -25.21 -2.16 -26.48
N GLU A 516 -26.16 -1.88 -25.59
CA GLU A 516 -26.24 -2.60 -24.31
C GLU A 516 -26.57 -4.08 -24.50
N ILE A 517 -25.83 -4.94 -23.83
CA ILE A 517 -26.04 -6.38 -23.75
C ILE A 517 -26.94 -6.65 -22.55
N ASP A 518 -28.07 -7.31 -22.75
CA ASP A 518 -29.03 -7.60 -21.66
C ASP A 518 -28.52 -8.73 -20.76
N LEU A 519 -27.66 -8.35 -19.80
CA LEU A 519 -27.14 -9.28 -18.80
C LEU A 519 -28.19 -9.70 -17.77
N LYS A 520 -29.13 -8.83 -17.43
CA LYS A 520 -30.08 -9.07 -16.31
C LYS A 520 -31.11 -10.14 -16.66
N THR A 521 -31.66 -10.09 -17.86
CA THR A 521 -32.60 -11.12 -18.33
C THR A 521 -31.92 -12.47 -18.48
N ALA A 522 -30.69 -12.51 -19.02
CA ALA A 522 -29.93 -13.73 -19.16
C ALA A 522 -29.51 -14.35 -17.83
N ALA A 523 -29.13 -13.50 -16.86
CA ALA A 523 -28.69 -13.95 -15.53
C ALA A 523 -29.82 -14.58 -14.70
N GLY A 524 -31.04 -14.07 -14.84
CA GLY A 524 -32.13 -14.32 -13.90
C GLY A 524 -31.90 -13.66 -12.53
N PRO A 525 -32.90 -13.67 -11.62
CA PRO A 525 -32.87 -12.82 -10.42
C PRO A 525 -31.67 -13.04 -9.49
N ALA A 526 -31.32 -14.30 -9.22
CA ALA A 526 -30.26 -14.64 -8.26
C ALA A 526 -28.85 -14.21 -8.75
N ARG A 527 -28.52 -14.47 -10.01
CA ARG A 527 -27.23 -14.06 -10.58
C ARG A 527 -27.17 -12.55 -10.83
N ALA A 528 -28.31 -11.92 -11.18
CA ALA A 528 -28.41 -10.47 -11.32
C ALA A 528 -28.12 -9.74 -9.99
N GLU A 529 -28.57 -10.29 -8.86
CA GLU A 529 -28.22 -9.78 -7.53
C GLU A 529 -26.69 -9.85 -7.25
N ILE A 530 -26.05 -10.96 -7.60
CA ILE A 530 -24.59 -11.13 -7.45
C ILE A 530 -23.82 -10.15 -8.34
N MET A 531 -24.27 -9.95 -9.59
CA MET A 531 -23.64 -9.00 -10.51
C MET A 531 -23.87 -7.53 -10.10
N GLY A 532 -24.87 -7.25 -9.27
CA GLY A 532 -25.20 -5.89 -8.84
C GLY A 532 -25.63 -5.00 -10.00
N ASN A 533 -24.99 -3.84 -10.12
CA ASN A 533 -25.23 -2.86 -11.19
C ASN A 533 -24.26 -2.99 -12.37
N ALA A 534 -23.63 -4.16 -12.57
CA ALA A 534 -22.78 -4.40 -13.72
C ALA A 534 -23.55 -4.28 -15.03
N ARG A 535 -22.95 -3.62 -16.04
CA ARG A 535 -23.48 -3.44 -17.40
C ARG A 535 -22.40 -3.74 -18.43
N ALA A 536 -22.79 -4.26 -19.57
CA ALA A 536 -21.89 -4.50 -20.68
C ALA A 536 -22.47 -3.93 -21.98
N PHE A 537 -21.60 -3.50 -22.86
CA PHE A 537 -21.95 -2.90 -24.14
C PHE A 537 -21.05 -3.46 -25.24
N GLU A 538 -21.65 -3.82 -26.37
CA GLU A 538 -20.91 -4.05 -27.60
C GLU A 538 -20.56 -2.70 -28.24
N VAL A 539 -19.30 -2.56 -28.68
CA VAL A 539 -18.80 -1.36 -29.35
C VAL A 539 -18.82 -1.60 -30.84
N ALA A 540 -19.86 -1.11 -31.50
CA ALA A 540 -20.07 -1.23 -32.95
C ALA A 540 -20.73 0.03 -33.48
N CYS A 541 -20.04 0.74 -34.40
CA CYS A 541 -20.65 1.86 -35.11
C CYS A 541 -21.41 1.37 -36.31
N PRO A 542 -22.60 1.99 -36.63
CA PRO A 542 -23.39 1.63 -37.79
C PRO A 542 -22.70 1.96 -39.13
#